data_c504499ad30fb11ef4097fdd503840d0
#
_entry.id   c504499ad30fb11ef4097fdd503840d0
#
_cell.length_a   1.000
_cell.length_b   1.000
_cell.length_c   1.000
_cell.angle_alpha   90.00
_cell.angle_beta   90.00
_cell.angle_gamma   90.00
#
_symmetry.space_group_name_H-M   'P 1'
#
loop_
_entity.id
_entity.type
_entity.pdbx_description
1 polymer ?
#
loop_
_entity_poly.entity_id
_entity_poly.type
_entity_poly.pdbx_seq_one_letter_code
_entity_poly.pdbx_strand_id
1 'polypeptide(L)'
;QYVIVAADSDVTTADDLKNKTIGSQLGTTGMFLSEDIEGVTAQTYNRAIDAVNDLVNGRVDAVIIDKNPAEVFNTKFEGKVKIIDGAEFGFETEEYAIALPKGSELVDQINQALEDLKADGTFDALVAQYIGE
;
A
#
# COMPACT_ATOMS: atom_id res chain seq x y z
N GLN A 1 -2.92 3.15 -2.05
CA GLN A 1 -1.59 2.56 -2.29
C GLN A 1 -0.51 3.63 -2.25
N TYR A 2 0.74 3.22 -2.02
CA TYR A 2 1.96 4.04 -2.01
C TYR A 2 3.00 3.40 -2.93
N VAL A 3 3.91 4.21 -3.45
CA VAL A 3 5.05 3.73 -4.24
C VAL A 3 6.33 3.94 -3.44
N ILE A 4 7.08 2.87 -3.21
CA ILE A 4 8.42 2.93 -2.62
C ILE A 4 9.43 2.88 -3.75
N VAL A 5 10.38 3.81 -3.76
CA VAL A 5 11.49 3.86 -4.71
C VAL A 5 12.82 4.07 -3.98
N ALA A 6 13.94 3.85 -4.66
CA ALA A 6 15.25 4.19 -4.10
C ALA A 6 15.31 5.69 -3.75
N ALA A 7 16.08 6.05 -2.70
CA ALA A 7 16.13 7.43 -2.22
C ALA A 7 16.61 8.45 -3.28
N ASP A 8 17.46 8.00 -4.21
CA ASP A 8 18.02 8.75 -5.33
C ASP A 8 17.24 8.59 -6.65
N SER A 9 16.10 7.88 -6.63
CA SER A 9 15.27 7.66 -7.83
C SER A 9 14.63 8.96 -8.31
N ASP A 10 14.55 9.14 -9.62
CA ASP A 10 13.86 10.27 -10.28
C ASP A 10 12.36 10.01 -10.52
N VAL A 11 11.84 8.85 -10.12
CA VAL A 11 10.42 8.49 -10.26
C VAL A 11 9.57 9.42 -9.40
N THR A 12 8.59 10.08 -10.03
CA THR A 12 7.66 11.02 -9.39
C THR A 12 6.25 10.94 -9.94
N THR A 13 6.05 10.36 -11.13
CA THR A 13 4.76 10.29 -11.82
C THR A 13 4.48 8.90 -12.37
N ALA A 14 3.23 8.65 -12.78
CA ALA A 14 2.82 7.39 -13.41
C ALA A 14 3.62 7.06 -14.68
N ASP A 15 3.97 8.07 -15.47
CA ASP A 15 4.75 7.86 -16.70
C ASP A 15 6.17 7.37 -16.39
N ASP A 16 6.74 7.75 -15.25
CA ASP A 16 8.08 7.30 -14.85
C ASP A 16 8.12 5.82 -14.46
N LEU A 17 6.96 5.21 -14.17
CA LEU A 17 6.84 3.79 -13.87
C LEU A 17 6.79 2.92 -15.13
N LYS A 18 6.51 3.48 -16.31
CA LYS A 18 6.45 2.72 -17.57
C LYS A 18 7.80 2.06 -17.89
N ASN A 19 7.71 0.83 -18.38
CA ASN A 19 8.88 0.00 -18.72
C ASN A 19 9.85 -0.29 -17.55
N LYS A 20 9.39 -0.14 -16.32
CA LYS A 20 10.14 -0.46 -15.09
C LYS A 20 9.84 -1.88 -14.61
N THR A 21 10.69 -2.37 -13.72
CA THR A 21 10.40 -3.57 -12.94
C THR A 21 9.80 -3.16 -11.62
N ILE A 22 8.56 -3.58 -11.36
CA ILE A 22 7.82 -3.20 -10.15
C ILE A 22 7.56 -4.42 -9.28
N GLY A 23 8.00 -4.35 -8.03
CA GLY A 23 7.75 -5.35 -7.00
C GLY A 23 6.42 -5.13 -6.31
N SER A 24 5.72 -6.22 -5.97
CA SER A 24 4.50 -6.17 -5.16
C SER A 24 4.30 -7.46 -4.39
N GLN A 25 3.47 -7.45 -3.36
CA GLN A 25 3.09 -8.69 -2.69
C GLN A 25 2.03 -9.43 -3.51
N LEU A 26 2.19 -10.75 -3.63
CA LEU A 26 1.28 -11.62 -4.37
C LEU A 26 -0.17 -11.50 -3.86
N GLY A 27 -1.12 -11.28 -4.77
CA GLY A 27 -2.55 -11.25 -4.49
C GLY A 27 -3.04 -9.95 -3.83
N THR A 28 -2.27 -8.86 -3.91
CA THR A 28 -2.65 -7.54 -3.39
C THR A 28 -3.04 -6.58 -4.50
N THR A 29 -3.69 -5.46 -4.13
CA THR A 29 -4.00 -4.36 -5.06
C THR A 29 -2.74 -3.83 -5.74
N GLY A 30 -1.63 -3.73 -5.00
CA GLY A 30 -0.34 -3.29 -5.57
C GLY A 30 0.15 -4.19 -6.72
N MET A 31 -0.14 -5.50 -6.67
CA MET A 31 0.14 -6.41 -7.79
C MET A 31 -0.72 -6.05 -9.02
N PHE A 32 -2.02 -5.91 -8.85
CA PHE A 32 -2.92 -5.59 -9.97
C PHE A 32 -2.60 -4.23 -10.59
N LEU A 33 -2.32 -3.21 -9.76
CA LEU A 33 -1.90 -1.90 -10.25
C LEU A 33 -0.59 -1.98 -11.05
N SER A 34 0.38 -2.78 -10.60
CA SER A 34 1.65 -2.93 -11.34
C SER A 34 1.47 -3.63 -12.69
N GLU A 35 0.54 -4.58 -12.78
CA GLU A 35 0.22 -5.29 -14.03
C GLU A 35 -0.49 -4.38 -15.05
N ASP A 36 -1.24 -3.38 -14.59
CA ASP A 36 -1.98 -2.45 -15.45
C ASP A 36 -1.11 -1.32 -16.03
N ILE A 37 0.10 -1.10 -15.51
CA ILE A 37 1.01 -0.06 -16.03
C ILE A 37 1.70 -0.54 -17.31
N GLU A 38 1.66 0.28 -18.36
CA GLU A 38 2.20 -0.02 -19.67
C GLU A 38 3.70 -0.39 -19.64
N GLY A 39 4.03 -1.55 -20.18
CA GLY A 39 5.42 -2.01 -20.36
C GLY A 39 6.12 -2.46 -19.07
N VAL A 40 5.43 -2.51 -17.95
CA VAL A 40 5.99 -2.94 -16.66
C VAL A 40 6.31 -4.43 -16.66
N THR A 41 7.43 -4.78 -16.03
CA THR A 41 7.70 -6.14 -15.59
C THR A 41 7.25 -6.27 -14.14
N ALA A 42 6.07 -6.83 -13.92
CA ALA A 42 5.53 -7.06 -12.58
C ALA A 42 6.24 -8.27 -11.92
N GLN A 43 6.86 -8.05 -10.77
CA GLN A 43 7.52 -9.09 -9.98
C GLN A 43 6.81 -9.26 -8.64
N THR A 44 6.28 -10.45 -8.38
CA THR A 44 5.50 -10.73 -7.18
C THR A 44 6.31 -11.48 -6.13
N TYR A 45 6.05 -11.17 -4.86
CA TYR A 45 6.73 -11.72 -3.70
C TYR A 45 5.71 -12.27 -2.69
N ASN A 46 6.08 -13.32 -1.98
CA ASN A 46 5.25 -13.83 -0.88
C ASN A 46 5.21 -12.85 0.32
N ARG A 47 6.29 -12.09 0.53
CA ARG A 47 6.38 -11.10 1.61
C ARG A 47 6.84 -9.76 1.05
N ALA A 48 6.15 -8.70 1.44
CA ALA A 48 6.47 -7.34 1.01
C ALA A 48 7.91 -6.91 1.32
N ILE A 49 8.48 -7.38 2.45
CA ILE A 49 9.87 -7.08 2.82
C ILE A 49 10.88 -7.59 1.79
N ASP A 50 10.57 -8.69 1.10
CA ASP A 50 11.47 -9.25 0.08
C ASP A 50 11.48 -8.36 -1.17
N ALA A 51 10.34 -7.78 -1.55
CA ALA A 51 10.26 -6.78 -2.62
C ALA A 51 11.10 -5.53 -2.29
N VAL A 52 10.99 -5.01 -1.05
CA VAL A 52 11.78 -3.84 -0.62
C VAL A 52 13.27 -4.15 -0.53
N ASN A 53 13.67 -5.35 -0.12
CA ASN A 53 15.06 -5.77 -0.17
C ASN A 53 15.60 -5.79 -1.61
N ASP A 54 14.80 -6.26 -2.56
CA ASP A 54 15.20 -6.27 -3.97
C ASP A 54 15.24 -4.86 -4.57
N LEU A 55 14.37 -3.95 -4.14
CA LEU A 55 14.46 -2.53 -4.47
C LEU A 55 15.79 -1.91 -3.99
N VAL A 56 16.14 -2.11 -2.72
CA VAL A 56 17.40 -1.59 -2.14
C VAL A 56 18.64 -2.18 -2.85
N ASN A 57 18.52 -3.39 -3.40
CA ASN A 57 19.59 -4.04 -4.15
C ASN A 57 19.54 -3.75 -5.66
N GLY A 58 18.66 -2.89 -6.14
CA GLY A 58 18.52 -2.49 -7.54
C GLY A 58 18.01 -3.58 -8.48
N ARG A 59 17.27 -4.57 -7.97
CA ARG A 59 16.67 -5.65 -8.76
C ARG A 59 15.26 -5.31 -9.24
N VAL A 60 14.57 -4.42 -8.55
CA VAL A 60 13.33 -3.78 -8.97
C VAL A 60 13.49 -2.28 -8.85
N ASP A 61 12.73 -1.51 -9.64
CA ASP A 61 12.82 -0.05 -9.71
C ASP A 61 11.86 0.63 -8.72
N ALA A 62 10.76 -0.03 -8.39
CA ALA A 62 9.74 0.46 -7.46
C ALA A 62 9.03 -0.71 -6.77
N VAL A 63 8.35 -0.42 -5.66
CA VAL A 63 7.43 -1.35 -4.97
C VAL A 63 6.11 -0.64 -4.73
N ILE A 64 4.99 -1.25 -5.13
CA ILE A 64 3.63 -0.75 -4.86
C ILE A 64 3.04 -1.54 -3.70
N ILE A 65 2.58 -0.82 -2.66
CA ILE A 65 2.10 -1.39 -1.41
C ILE A 65 1.20 -0.40 -0.66
N ASP A 66 0.43 -0.88 0.31
CA ASP A 66 -0.40 -0.03 1.19
C ASP A 66 0.44 1.00 1.97
N LYS A 67 -0.19 2.14 2.31
CA LYS A 67 0.42 3.25 3.05
C LYS A 67 1.17 2.79 4.29
N ASN A 68 0.48 2.10 5.22
CA ASN A 68 1.05 1.75 6.51
C ASN A 68 2.32 0.90 6.44
N PRO A 69 2.36 -0.22 5.68
CA PRO A 69 3.61 -0.95 5.50
C PRO A 69 4.67 -0.14 4.74
N ALA A 70 4.29 0.77 3.81
CA ALA A 70 5.24 1.66 3.15
C ALA A 70 5.97 2.56 4.16
N GLU A 71 5.25 3.16 5.11
CA GLU A 71 5.81 3.99 6.18
C GLU A 71 6.75 3.20 7.09
N VAL A 72 6.34 1.97 7.47
CA VAL A 72 7.20 1.07 8.26
C VAL A 72 8.50 0.76 7.51
N PHE A 73 8.42 0.49 6.20
CA PHE A 73 9.62 0.22 5.41
C PHE A 73 10.46 1.47 5.18
N ASN A 74 9.85 2.63 5.01
CA ASN A 74 10.58 3.89 4.91
C ASN A 74 11.43 4.15 6.16
N THR A 75 10.86 3.92 7.34
CA THR A 75 11.59 4.01 8.61
C THR A 75 12.68 2.94 8.73
N LYS A 76 12.37 1.69 8.37
CA LYS A 76 13.30 0.57 8.48
C LYS A 76 14.51 0.69 7.54
N PHE A 77 14.31 1.26 6.37
CA PHE A 77 15.33 1.46 5.33
C PHE A 77 15.72 2.93 5.18
N GLU A 78 15.69 3.68 6.28
CA GLU A 78 15.97 5.11 6.32
C GLU A 78 17.19 5.49 5.48
N GLY A 79 17.04 6.50 4.63
CA GLY A 79 18.07 7.00 3.72
C GLY A 79 18.35 6.13 2.49
N LYS A 80 17.73 4.94 2.37
CA LYS A 80 17.88 4.07 1.20
C LYS A 80 16.68 4.09 0.28
N VAL A 81 15.51 4.37 0.81
CA VAL A 81 14.24 4.45 0.09
C VAL A 81 13.52 5.74 0.41
N LYS A 82 12.58 6.12 -0.44
CA LYS A 82 11.56 7.14 -0.20
C LYS A 82 10.21 6.60 -0.61
N ILE A 83 9.14 7.12 0.01
CA ILE A 83 7.76 6.79 -0.31
C ILE A 83 7.08 7.96 -1.00
N ILE A 84 6.19 7.67 -1.93
CA ILE A 84 5.42 8.64 -2.69
C ILE A 84 3.95 8.22 -2.61
N ASP A 85 3.06 9.18 -2.37
CA ASP A 85 1.62 8.90 -2.32
C ASP A 85 1.13 8.38 -3.69
N GLY A 86 0.32 7.33 -3.67
CA GLY A 86 -0.26 6.76 -4.88
C GLY A 86 -1.13 7.72 -5.67
N ALA A 87 -1.68 8.75 -5.04
CA ALA A 87 -2.42 9.81 -5.71
C ALA A 87 -1.59 10.54 -6.79
N GLU A 88 -0.27 10.69 -6.60
CA GLU A 88 0.65 11.24 -7.60
C GLU A 88 0.77 10.36 -8.86
N PHE A 89 0.42 9.08 -8.72
CA PHE A 89 0.40 8.11 -9.81
C PHE A 89 -1.01 7.87 -10.36
N GLY A 90 -2.03 8.58 -9.84
CA GLY A 90 -3.43 8.41 -10.23
C GLY A 90 -4.10 7.17 -9.64
N PHE A 91 -3.52 6.56 -8.60
CA PHE A 91 -4.15 5.44 -7.91
C PHE A 91 -5.36 5.90 -7.11
N GLU A 92 -6.46 5.16 -7.19
CA GLU A 92 -7.67 5.47 -6.46
C GLU A 92 -7.51 5.18 -4.96
N THR A 93 -8.26 5.92 -4.14
CA THR A 93 -8.34 5.66 -2.70
C THR A 93 -9.11 4.37 -2.46
N GLU A 94 -8.59 3.50 -1.62
CA GLU A 94 -9.21 2.25 -1.21
C GLU A 94 -9.81 2.35 0.17
N GLU A 95 -10.86 1.57 0.41
CA GLU A 95 -11.51 1.42 1.70
C GLU A 95 -11.34 0.00 2.24
N TYR A 96 -11.21 -0.12 3.55
CA TYR A 96 -11.22 -1.42 4.22
C TYR A 96 -12.65 -1.78 4.64
N ALA A 97 -12.98 -3.06 4.54
CA ALA A 97 -14.28 -3.56 4.94
C ALA A 97 -14.17 -4.89 5.69
N ILE A 98 -15.16 -5.16 6.55
CA ILE A 98 -15.32 -6.43 7.24
C ILE A 98 -16.22 -7.33 6.39
N ALA A 99 -15.68 -8.44 5.89
CA ALA A 99 -16.43 -9.42 5.12
C ALA A 99 -17.11 -10.44 6.04
N LEU A 100 -18.40 -10.69 5.81
CA LEU A 100 -19.21 -11.64 6.54
C LEU A 100 -19.90 -12.61 5.56
N PRO A 101 -20.29 -13.81 6.00
CA PRO A 101 -21.10 -14.70 5.19
C PRO A 101 -22.38 -14.02 4.71
N LYS A 102 -22.79 -14.27 3.48
CA LYS A 102 -24.02 -13.69 2.92
C LYS A 102 -25.25 -14.04 3.77
N GLY A 103 -26.01 -13.01 4.17
CA GLY A 103 -27.17 -13.17 5.05
C GLY A 103 -26.84 -13.25 6.54
N SER A 104 -25.63 -12.94 6.94
CA SER A 104 -25.25 -12.87 8.37
C SER A 104 -26.06 -11.80 9.11
N GLU A 105 -26.64 -12.16 10.23
CA GLU A 105 -27.34 -11.25 11.15
C GLU A 105 -26.40 -10.28 11.87
N LEU A 106 -25.08 -10.50 11.79
CA LEU A 106 -24.06 -9.65 12.41
C LEU A 106 -23.77 -8.37 11.63
N VAL A 107 -24.20 -8.25 10.34
CA VAL A 107 -23.90 -7.09 9.51
C VAL A 107 -24.36 -5.80 10.15
N ASP A 108 -25.64 -5.76 10.55
CA ASP A 108 -26.24 -4.56 11.15
C ASP A 108 -25.60 -4.23 12.52
N GLN A 109 -25.31 -5.26 13.32
CA GLN A 109 -24.68 -5.09 14.63
C GLN A 109 -23.24 -4.54 14.52
N ILE A 110 -22.47 -5.03 13.55
CA ILE A 110 -21.09 -4.57 13.32
C ILE A 110 -21.11 -3.15 12.75
N ASN A 111 -21.98 -2.85 11.80
CA ASN A 111 -22.13 -1.50 11.27
C ASN A 111 -22.51 -0.51 12.35
N GLN A 112 -23.48 -0.84 13.21
CA GLN A 112 -23.87 0.02 14.32
C GLN A 112 -22.71 0.24 15.30
N ALA A 113 -21.96 -0.81 15.63
CA ALA A 113 -20.80 -0.69 16.51
C ALA A 113 -19.71 0.21 15.90
N LEU A 114 -19.47 0.13 14.59
CA LEU A 114 -18.54 1.02 13.91
C LEU A 114 -19.00 2.48 13.91
N GLU A 115 -20.30 2.72 13.71
CA GLU A 115 -20.89 4.07 13.82
C GLU A 115 -20.73 4.64 15.23
N ASP A 116 -21.03 3.85 16.26
CA ASP A 116 -20.90 4.25 17.65
C ASP A 116 -19.43 4.59 18.01
N LEU A 117 -18.47 3.75 17.58
CA LEU A 117 -17.03 3.98 17.78
C LEU A 117 -16.53 5.23 17.07
N LYS A 118 -17.07 5.55 15.89
CA LYS A 118 -16.75 6.79 15.17
C LYS A 118 -17.38 8.00 15.88
N ALA A 119 -18.60 7.87 16.36
CA ALA A 119 -19.33 8.96 17.01
C ALA A 119 -18.72 9.36 18.37
N ASP A 120 -18.17 8.41 19.13
CA ASP A 120 -17.56 8.67 20.44
C ASP A 120 -16.04 8.98 20.38
N GLY A 121 -15.43 8.95 19.18
CA GLY A 121 -14.00 9.22 18.94
C GLY A 121 -13.07 8.05 19.24
N THR A 122 -13.60 6.91 19.67
CA THR A 122 -12.77 5.70 19.95
C THR A 122 -12.09 5.19 18.69
N PHE A 123 -12.79 5.23 17.54
CA PHE A 123 -12.22 4.81 16.26
C PHE A 123 -10.99 5.63 15.90
N ASP A 124 -11.07 6.96 16.00
CA ASP A 124 -9.96 7.86 15.68
C ASP A 124 -8.78 7.67 16.65
N ALA A 125 -9.07 7.43 17.93
CA ALA A 125 -8.04 7.13 18.93
C ALA A 125 -7.29 5.81 18.61
N LEU A 126 -8.01 4.79 18.15
CA LEU A 126 -7.41 3.51 17.73
C LEU A 126 -6.56 3.68 16.44
N VAL A 127 -7.08 4.45 15.47
CA VAL A 127 -6.31 4.78 14.26
C VAL A 127 -5.02 5.49 14.63
N ALA A 128 -5.05 6.51 15.46
CA ALA A 128 -3.86 7.23 15.91
C ALA A 128 -2.87 6.33 16.67
N GLN A 129 -3.39 5.37 17.46
CA GLN A 129 -2.55 4.47 18.25
C GLN A 129 -1.84 3.39 17.43
N TYR A 130 -2.51 2.82 16.43
CA TYR A 130 -2.04 1.61 15.73
C TYR A 130 -1.61 1.85 14.28
N ILE A 131 -2.15 2.87 13.64
CA ILE A 131 -1.89 3.20 12.24
C ILE A 131 -0.99 4.43 12.15
N GLY A 132 -1.09 5.35 13.12
CA GLY A 132 -0.24 6.54 13.29
C GLY A 132 -0.34 7.55 12.12
N GLU A 133 -0.30 8.85 12.42
CA GLU A 133 0.28 9.87 11.55
C GLU A 133 1.62 10.32 12.14
#